data_3c024cf9440fe08f1bc60b08034f2ebc
#
_entry.id   3c024cf9440fe08f1bc60b08034f2ebc
#
_cell.length_a   1.000
_cell.length_b   1.000
_cell.length_c   1.000
_cell.angle_alpha   90.00
_cell.angle_beta   90.00
_cell.angle_gamma   90.00
#
_symmetry.space_group_name_H-M   'P 1'
#
loop_
_entity.id
_entity.type
_entity.pdbx_description
1 polymer ?
#
loop_
_entity_poly.entity_id
_entity_poly.type
_entity_poly.pdbx_seq_one_letter_code
_entity_poly.pdbx_strand_id
1 'polypeptide(L)'
;MKIISIDQVEKNKVQMEGAIGAWKQLPLGSKDGAPVYSYRVFSVEPGGNTPYHNHPYEHMNFIIEGQGIIRDEAGNEQQLKAGDFVLVYPDEKHQYKNTSPDKVFKMICGVPKEFE
;
A
#
# COMPACT_ATOMS: atom_id res chain seq x y z
N MET A 1 19.86 -13.79 -8.74
CA MET A 1 18.48 -13.58 -8.27
C MET A 1 18.49 -13.27 -6.78
N LYS A 2 17.46 -12.60 -6.30
CA LYS A 2 17.31 -12.30 -4.88
C LYS A 2 16.02 -12.91 -4.34
N ILE A 3 16.12 -13.52 -3.17
CA ILE A 3 14.98 -14.11 -2.46
C ILE A 3 15.03 -13.53 -1.04
N ILE A 4 13.92 -12.99 -0.58
CA ILE A 4 13.82 -12.44 0.78
C ILE A 4 12.43 -12.74 1.34
N SER A 5 12.38 -13.09 2.63
CA SER A 5 11.10 -13.22 3.34
C SER A 5 10.69 -11.86 3.88
N ILE A 6 9.40 -11.57 3.87
CA ILE A 6 8.85 -10.33 4.42
C ILE A 6 9.23 -10.18 5.91
N ASP A 7 9.40 -11.27 6.63
CA ASP A 7 9.79 -11.25 8.04
C ASP A 7 11.21 -10.69 8.27
N GLN A 8 12.02 -10.66 7.22
CA GLN A 8 13.40 -10.15 7.27
C GLN A 8 13.48 -8.68 6.87
N VAL A 9 12.37 -8.07 6.46
CA VAL A 9 12.34 -6.69 5.96
C VAL A 9 11.91 -5.74 7.06
N GLU A 10 12.71 -4.68 7.26
CA GLU A 10 12.41 -3.65 8.25
C GLU A 10 11.04 -3.03 7.99
N LYS A 11 10.27 -2.86 9.05
CA LYS A 11 8.94 -2.27 9.03
C LYS A 11 9.00 -0.88 9.62
N ASN A 12 8.66 0.12 8.82
CA ASN A 12 8.73 1.52 9.23
C ASN A 12 7.33 2.15 9.22
N LYS A 13 7.05 2.96 10.23
CA LYS A 13 5.80 3.68 10.30
C LYS A 13 5.75 4.73 9.19
N VAL A 14 4.60 4.80 8.50
CA VAL A 14 4.37 5.84 7.49
C VAL A 14 4.15 7.17 8.23
N GLN A 15 5.03 8.15 7.96
CA GLN A 15 5.01 9.43 8.66
C GLN A 15 4.42 10.57 7.83
N MET A 16 3.85 10.27 6.68
CA MET A 16 3.17 11.28 5.86
C MET A 16 1.94 11.81 6.59
N GLU A 17 1.68 13.10 6.43
CA GLU A 17 0.49 13.73 6.99
C GLU A 17 -0.76 12.99 6.54
N GLY A 18 -1.67 12.73 7.48
CA GLY A 18 -2.92 12.02 7.23
C GLY A 18 -2.83 10.51 7.36
N ALA A 19 -1.63 9.92 7.46
CA ALA A 19 -1.48 8.49 7.71
C ALA A 19 -1.74 8.19 9.19
N ILE A 20 -2.54 7.15 9.46
CA ILE A 20 -2.84 6.68 10.81
C ILE A 20 -2.67 5.17 10.85
N GLY A 21 -1.80 4.69 11.72
CA GLY A 21 -1.58 3.26 11.92
C GLY A 21 -1.14 2.52 10.65
N ALA A 22 -0.43 3.18 9.76
CA ALA A 22 0.06 2.59 8.52
C ALA A 22 1.56 2.35 8.59
N TRP A 23 1.99 1.18 8.11
CA TRP A 23 3.38 0.74 8.12
C TRP A 23 3.81 0.32 6.72
N LYS A 24 5.09 0.48 6.43
CA LYS A 24 5.67 0.19 5.11
C LYS A 24 6.89 -0.70 5.24
N GLN A 25 6.99 -1.67 4.33
CA GLN A 25 8.17 -2.49 4.12
C GLN A 25 8.55 -2.42 2.64
N LEU A 26 9.84 -2.47 2.33
CA LEU A 26 10.36 -2.46 0.96
C LEU A 26 11.17 -3.74 0.73
N PRO A 27 10.50 -4.86 0.39
CA PRO A 27 11.20 -6.13 0.18
C PRO A 27 12.10 -6.15 -1.04
N LEU A 28 11.66 -5.55 -2.15
CA LEU A 28 12.43 -5.49 -3.39
C LEU A 28 12.37 -4.09 -3.97
N GLY A 29 13.52 -3.53 -4.29
CA GLY A 29 13.58 -2.17 -4.83
C GLY A 29 14.94 -1.84 -5.42
N SER A 30 15.18 -0.56 -5.60
CA SER A 30 16.43 -0.05 -6.22
C SER A 30 17.67 -0.48 -5.46
N LYS A 31 17.60 -0.59 -4.13
CA LYS A 31 18.72 -1.07 -3.31
C LYS A 31 19.14 -2.50 -3.66
N ASP A 32 18.26 -3.26 -4.26
CA ASP A 32 18.50 -4.65 -4.67
C ASP A 32 18.88 -4.76 -6.14
N GLY A 33 19.01 -3.62 -6.83
CA GLY A 33 19.30 -3.58 -8.27
C GLY A 33 18.09 -3.82 -9.15
N ALA A 34 16.88 -3.65 -8.65
CA ALA A 34 15.68 -3.78 -9.47
C ALA A 34 15.73 -2.76 -10.62
N PRO A 35 15.61 -3.20 -11.89
CA PRO A 35 15.83 -2.31 -13.02
C PRO A 35 14.67 -1.32 -13.26
N VAL A 36 13.44 -1.69 -12.98
CA VAL A 36 12.26 -0.89 -13.34
C VAL A 36 11.28 -0.72 -12.18
N TYR A 37 10.92 -1.79 -11.50
CA TYR A 37 9.84 -1.80 -10.50
C TYR A 37 10.34 -2.07 -9.10
N SER A 38 9.59 -1.59 -8.12
CA SER A 38 9.77 -1.93 -6.71
C SER A 38 8.48 -2.48 -6.14
N TYR A 39 8.60 -3.36 -5.15
CA TYR A 39 7.46 -3.82 -4.36
C TYR A 39 7.54 -3.24 -2.96
N ARG A 40 6.46 -2.62 -2.54
CA ARG A 40 6.25 -2.19 -1.16
C ARG A 40 5.16 -3.05 -0.55
N VAL A 41 5.21 -3.24 0.74
CA VAL A 41 4.11 -3.87 1.49
C VAL A 41 3.63 -2.87 2.51
N PHE A 42 2.35 -2.52 2.44
CA PHE A 42 1.70 -1.67 3.43
C PHE A 42 0.84 -2.52 4.35
N SER A 43 0.96 -2.24 5.64
CA SER A 43 0.13 -2.85 6.68
C SER A 43 -0.61 -1.71 7.37
N VAL A 44 -1.93 -1.79 7.41
CA VAL A 44 -2.78 -0.78 8.05
C VAL A 44 -3.47 -1.42 9.24
N GLU A 45 -3.24 -0.86 10.43
CA GLU A 45 -3.83 -1.35 11.68
C GLU A 45 -5.34 -1.14 11.69
N PRO A 46 -6.08 -1.87 12.54
CA PRO A 46 -7.51 -1.63 12.69
C PRO A 46 -7.83 -0.17 12.96
N GLY A 47 -8.76 0.38 12.21
CA GLY A 47 -9.12 1.80 12.29
C GLY A 47 -8.15 2.78 11.65
N GLY A 48 -7.03 2.28 11.10
CA GLY A 48 -6.03 3.11 10.45
C GLY A 48 -6.35 3.40 8.99
N ASN A 49 -5.52 4.27 8.40
CA ASN A 49 -5.66 4.66 6.99
C ASN A 49 -4.34 5.17 6.43
N THR A 50 -4.22 5.10 5.10
CA THR A 50 -3.15 5.77 4.36
C THR A 50 -3.52 7.24 4.14
N PRO A 51 -2.58 8.10 3.70
CA PRO A 51 -2.92 9.48 3.35
C PRO A 51 -3.99 9.54 2.25
N TYR A 52 -4.84 10.55 2.31
CA TYR A 52 -5.79 10.83 1.24
C TYR A 52 -5.13 11.80 0.27
N HIS A 53 -4.54 11.27 -0.80
CA HIS A 53 -3.66 12.02 -1.67
C HIS A 53 -3.70 11.52 -3.12
N ASN A 54 -3.07 12.30 -4.00
CA ASN A 54 -2.76 11.86 -5.36
C ASN A 54 -1.26 12.05 -5.62
N HIS A 55 -0.77 11.42 -6.67
CA HIS A 55 0.61 11.54 -7.11
C HIS A 55 0.70 11.26 -8.62
N PRO A 56 1.77 11.75 -9.31
CA PRO A 56 1.84 11.69 -10.78
C PRO A 56 2.25 10.33 -11.35
N TYR A 57 2.17 9.28 -10.56
CA TYR A 57 2.48 7.93 -11.00
C TYR A 57 1.38 6.96 -10.57
N GLU A 58 1.23 5.89 -11.35
CA GLU A 58 0.31 4.80 -11.01
C GLU A 58 0.94 3.85 -10.00
N HIS A 59 0.11 3.13 -9.29
CA HIS A 59 0.56 1.92 -8.62
C HIS A 59 -0.49 0.83 -8.70
N MET A 60 -0.01 -0.40 -8.63
CA MET A 60 -0.84 -1.60 -8.67
C MET A 60 -0.74 -2.28 -7.31
N ASN A 61 -1.89 -2.55 -6.74
CA ASN A 61 -1.98 -3.15 -5.42
C ASN A 61 -2.65 -4.51 -5.48
N PHE A 62 -2.19 -5.40 -4.65
CA PHE A 62 -2.82 -6.69 -4.42
C PHE A 62 -3.07 -6.85 -2.92
N ILE A 63 -4.32 -7.05 -2.54
CA ILE A 63 -4.69 -7.22 -1.13
C ILE A 63 -4.34 -8.64 -0.71
N ILE A 64 -3.44 -8.79 0.25
CA ILE A 64 -2.94 -10.09 0.69
C ILE A 64 -3.54 -10.56 2.01
N GLU A 65 -4.07 -9.63 2.82
CA GLU A 65 -4.62 -9.97 4.12
C GLU A 65 -5.69 -8.98 4.54
N GLY A 66 -6.76 -9.48 5.15
CA GLY A 66 -7.80 -8.65 5.73
C GLY A 66 -8.77 -8.06 4.73
N GLN A 67 -9.48 -7.04 5.19
CA GLN A 67 -10.45 -6.31 4.38
C GLN A 67 -10.47 -4.84 4.79
N GLY A 68 -10.86 -3.99 3.85
CA GLY A 68 -10.93 -2.56 4.06
C GLY A 68 -11.68 -1.89 2.93
N ILE A 69 -11.42 -0.62 2.72
CA ILE A 69 -12.02 0.15 1.62
C ILE A 69 -10.95 0.99 0.92
N ILE A 70 -11.24 1.36 -0.32
CA ILE A 70 -10.54 2.43 -1.01
C ILE A 70 -11.54 3.56 -1.28
N ARG A 71 -11.12 4.79 -0.99
CA ARG A 71 -11.90 5.99 -1.18
C ARG A 71 -11.34 6.78 -2.36
N ASP A 72 -12.22 7.23 -3.26
CA ASP A 72 -11.83 8.04 -4.43
C ASP A 72 -11.98 9.55 -4.17
N GLU A 73 -11.69 10.36 -5.20
CA GLU A 73 -11.75 11.81 -5.09
C GLU A 73 -13.15 12.34 -4.81
N ALA A 74 -14.17 11.68 -5.32
CA ALA A 74 -15.57 12.04 -5.09
C ALA A 74 -16.07 11.62 -3.70
N GLY A 75 -15.24 10.91 -2.93
CA GLY A 75 -15.60 10.39 -1.62
C GLY A 75 -16.31 9.04 -1.66
N ASN A 76 -16.45 8.43 -2.84
CA ASN A 76 -17.03 7.10 -2.95
C ASN A 76 -16.08 6.06 -2.39
N GLU A 77 -16.63 5.05 -1.71
CA GLU A 77 -15.87 3.98 -1.08
C GLU A 77 -16.22 2.64 -1.71
N GLN A 78 -15.20 1.87 -2.05
CA GLN A 78 -15.36 0.51 -2.54
C GLN A 78 -14.72 -0.46 -1.56
N GLN A 79 -15.41 -1.56 -1.28
CA GLN A 79 -14.91 -2.58 -0.37
C GLN A 79 -13.85 -3.44 -1.05
N LEU A 80 -12.82 -3.78 -0.29
CA LEU A 80 -11.70 -4.62 -0.71
C LEU A 80 -11.50 -5.75 0.27
N LYS A 81 -11.07 -6.90 -0.24
CA LYS A 81 -10.73 -8.07 0.55
C LYS A 81 -9.51 -8.76 -0.03
N ALA A 82 -8.91 -9.66 0.71
CA ALA A 82 -7.78 -10.48 0.25
C ALA A 82 -8.13 -11.13 -1.09
N GLY A 83 -7.22 -11.01 -2.06
CA GLY A 83 -7.42 -11.50 -3.42
C GLY A 83 -7.81 -10.42 -4.44
N ASP A 84 -8.18 -9.22 -3.99
CA ASP A 84 -8.54 -8.14 -4.91
C ASP A 84 -7.30 -7.43 -5.43
N PHE A 85 -7.37 -7.01 -6.70
CA PHE A 85 -6.36 -6.20 -7.37
C PHE A 85 -6.91 -4.79 -7.58
N VAL A 86 -6.05 -3.79 -7.38
CA VAL A 86 -6.41 -2.38 -7.58
C VAL A 86 -5.36 -1.71 -8.44
N LEU A 87 -5.79 -1.01 -9.49
CA LEU A 87 -4.94 -0.10 -10.25
C LEU A 87 -5.37 1.33 -9.91
N VAL A 88 -4.45 2.08 -9.33
CA VAL A 88 -4.63 3.52 -9.09
C VAL A 88 -3.90 4.25 -10.21
N TYR A 89 -4.64 5.04 -10.99
CA TYR A 89 -4.08 5.76 -12.12
C TYR A 89 -3.29 6.99 -11.67
N PRO A 90 -2.37 7.51 -12.52
CA PRO A 90 -1.68 8.76 -12.21
C PRO A 90 -2.67 9.88 -11.88
N ASP A 91 -2.35 10.66 -10.85
CA ASP A 91 -3.13 11.82 -10.37
C ASP A 91 -4.50 11.51 -9.78
N GLU A 92 -4.87 10.24 -9.68
CA GLU A 92 -6.13 9.82 -9.09
C GLU A 92 -6.03 9.88 -7.56
N LYS A 93 -6.86 10.73 -6.94
CA LYS A 93 -6.89 10.86 -5.47
C LYS A 93 -7.51 9.62 -4.84
N HIS A 94 -6.82 9.09 -3.84
CA HIS A 94 -7.22 7.83 -3.22
C HIS A 94 -6.75 7.74 -1.77
N GLN A 95 -7.43 6.88 -1.01
CA GLN A 95 -7.06 6.56 0.37
C GLN A 95 -7.52 5.14 0.66
N TYR A 96 -6.64 4.35 1.28
CA TYR A 96 -7.03 3.05 1.83
C TYR A 96 -7.36 3.21 3.31
N LYS A 97 -8.40 2.52 3.75
CA LYS A 97 -8.81 2.49 5.16
C LYS A 97 -9.05 1.06 5.61
N ASN A 98 -8.58 0.75 6.81
CA ASN A 98 -8.91 -0.50 7.46
C ASN A 98 -10.19 -0.33 8.28
N THR A 99 -11.27 -0.97 7.84
CA THR A 99 -12.57 -0.91 8.49
C THR A 99 -12.81 -2.05 9.47
N SER A 100 -11.84 -2.95 9.61
CA SER A 100 -11.93 -4.03 10.58
C SER A 100 -11.68 -3.52 12.00
N PRO A 101 -12.40 -4.04 13.01
CA PRO A 101 -12.14 -3.67 14.40
C PRO A 101 -10.92 -4.38 15.02
N ASP A 102 -10.45 -5.47 14.42
CA ASP A 102 -9.47 -6.34 15.07
C ASP A 102 -8.41 -6.95 14.16
N LYS A 103 -8.49 -6.79 12.84
CA LYS A 103 -7.58 -7.44 11.89
C LYS A 103 -6.81 -6.43 11.06
N VAL A 104 -5.54 -6.74 10.77
CA VAL A 104 -4.71 -5.93 9.90
C VAL A 104 -5.21 -6.00 8.45
N PHE A 105 -5.05 -4.90 7.72
CA PHE A 105 -5.33 -4.81 6.29
C PHE A 105 -4.00 -4.61 5.57
N LYS A 106 -3.62 -5.58 4.74
CA LYS A 106 -2.27 -5.61 4.17
C LYS A 106 -2.33 -5.76 2.66
N MET A 107 -1.45 -5.02 1.98
CA MET A 107 -1.38 -5.04 0.52
C MET A 107 0.05 -4.95 0.02
N ILE A 108 0.29 -5.59 -1.12
CA ILE A 108 1.50 -5.39 -1.92
C ILE A 108 1.23 -4.23 -2.87
N CYS A 109 2.20 -3.35 -3.03
CA CYS A 109 2.11 -2.21 -3.93
C CYS A 109 3.29 -2.21 -4.89
N GLY A 110 3.02 -2.42 -6.18
CA GLY A 110 4.02 -2.28 -7.25
C GLY A 110 4.07 -0.86 -7.77
N VAL A 111 5.27 -0.28 -7.81
CA VAL A 111 5.49 1.08 -8.32
C VAL A 111 6.76 1.12 -9.15
N PRO A 112 6.92 2.12 -10.04
CA PRO A 112 8.22 2.41 -10.62
C PRO A 112 9.22 2.70 -9.49
N LYS A 113 10.44 2.20 -9.63
CA LYS A 113 11.45 2.28 -8.55
C LYS A 113 11.75 3.70 -8.08
N GLU A 114 11.55 4.69 -8.93
CA GLU A 114 11.80 6.09 -8.59
C GLU A 114 10.85 6.61 -7.50
N PHE A 115 9.74 5.89 -7.25
CA PHE A 115 8.70 6.31 -6.32
C PHE A 115 8.51 5.35 -5.15
N GLU A 116 9.47 4.48 -4.93
CA GLU A 116 9.39 3.49 -3.85
C GLU A 116 9.37 4.06 -2.40
#